data_826a3a030a5be9adfca45bc8a667675a
#
_entry.id   826a3a030a5be9adfca45bc8a667675a
#
_cell.length_a   1.000
_cell.length_b   1.000
_cell.length_c   1.000
_cell.angle_alpha   90.00
_cell.angle_beta   90.00
_cell.angle_gamma   90.00
#
_symmetry.space_group_name_H-M   'P 1'
#
loop_
_entity.id
_entity.type
_entity.pdbx_description
1 polymer ?
#
loop_
_entity_poly.entity_id
_entity_poly.type
_entity_poly.pdbx_seq_one_letter_code
_entity_poly.pdbx_strand_id
1 'polypeptide(L)'
;MSTIVKIVPNDKANPPGKLADAELHFTEGALDGLKLIGFAVWERRTGNGRNVTFPARQYSVNGERRSFALLRPANGDISAQEAIRDAILEAYSRQVES
;
A
#
# COMPACT_ATOMS: atom_id res chain seq x y z
N MET A 1 -9.66 13.12 9.04
CA MET A 1 -10.01 11.80 8.48
C MET A 1 -9.32 10.72 9.27
N SER A 2 -10.08 9.81 9.83
CA SER A 2 -9.51 8.77 10.68
C SER A 2 -9.33 7.49 9.90
N THR A 3 -8.08 7.17 9.66
CA THR A 3 -7.71 5.94 8.98
C THR A 3 -6.56 5.32 9.75
N ILE A 4 -6.70 4.04 10.06
CA ILE A 4 -5.67 3.30 10.77
C ILE A 4 -4.95 2.41 9.77
N VAL A 5 -3.62 2.48 9.76
CA VAL A 5 -2.81 1.62 8.91
C VAL A 5 -2.41 0.39 9.73
N LYS A 6 -2.76 -0.78 9.24
CA LYS A 6 -2.36 -2.03 9.87
C LYS A 6 -1.31 -2.71 9.00
N ILE A 7 -0.19 -3.07 9.61
CA ILE A 7 0.91 -3.75 8.93
C ILE A 7 0.87 -5.22 9.27
N VAL A 8 0.94 -6.06 8.23
CA VAL A 8 0.99 -7.51 8.38
C VAL A 8 2.36 -7.95 7.87
N PRO A 9 3.31 -8.26 8.75
CA PRO A 9 4.66 -8.61 8.31
C PRO A 9 4.66 -9.86 7.44
N ASN A 10 5.53 -9.87 6.43
CA ASN A 10 5.71 -11.02 5.57
C ASN A 10 6.98 -11.75 5.99
N ASP A 11 6.84 -12.76 6.81
CA ASP A 11 7.97 -13.52 7.34
C ASP A 11 8.31 -14.74 6.50
N LYS A 12 7.64 -14.92 5.36
CA LYS A 12 7.88 -16.06 4.48
C LYS A 12 8.89 -15.77 3.38
N ALA A 13 9.37 -14.54 3.28
CA ALA A 13 10.34 -14.10 2.28
C ALA A 13 9.89 -14.40 0.84
N ASN A 14 8.61 -14.45 0.59
CA ASN A 14 8.06 -14.78 -0.72
C ASN A 14 6.84 -13.89 -1.00
N PRO A 15 6.86 -13.08 -2.07
CA PRO A 15 7.94 -12.98 -3.06
C PRO A 15 9.17 -12.24 -2.51
N PRO A 16 10.34 -12.44 -3.11
CA PRO A 16 11.56 -11.79 -2.64
C PRO A 16 11.41 -10.27 -2.64
N GLY A 17 11.91 -9.65 -1.58
CA GLY A 17 11.86 -8.20 -1.43
C GLY A 17 10.58 -7.68 -0.78
N LYS A 18 9.55 -8.49 -0.65
CA LYS A 18 8.32 -8.05 0.00
C LYS A 18 8.47 -8.13 1.50
N LEU A 19 8.37 -6.98 2.17
CA LEU A 19 8.58 -6.88 3.60
C LEU A 19 7.28 -7.06 4.39
N ALA A 20 6.18 -6.56 3.86
CA ALA A 20 4.90 -6.61 4.57
C ALA A 20 3.75 -6.30 3.63
N ASP A 21 2.56 -6.69 4.06
CA ASP A 21 1.32 -6.18 3.48
C ASP A 21 0.78 -5.08 4.38
N ALA A 22 0.00 -4.17 3.83
CA ALA A 22 -0.61 -3.10 4.60
C ALA A 22 -2.08 -2.99 4.26
N GLU A 23 -2.86 -2.61 5.27
CA GLU A 23 -4.29 -2.42 5.15
C GLU A 23 -4.68 -1.05 5.71
N LEU A 24 -5.64 -0.40 5.08
CA LEU A 24 -6.23 0.83 5.60
C LEU A 24 -7.57 0.50 6.22
N HIS A 25 -7.71 0.79 7.50
CA HIS A 25 -8.96 0.56 8.22
C HIS A 25 -9.66 1.89 8.43
N PHE A 26 -10.89 1.99 7.95
CA PHE A 26 -11.65 3.22 8.03
C PHE A 26 -12.50 3.23 9.32
N THR A 27 -12.43 4.33 10.05
CA THR A 27 -13.04 4.41 11.36
C THR A 27 -14.13 5.48 11.48
N GLU A 28 -14.44 6.15 10.37
CA GLU A 28 -15.51 7.15 10.38
C GLU A 28 -16.01 7.40 8.96
N GLY A 29 -17.17 8.02 8.87
CA GLY A 29 -17.78 8.33 7.60
C GLY A 29 -18.48 7.13 6.98
N ALA A 30 -18.75 7.22 5.69
CA ALA A 30 -19.47 6.17 4.97
C ALA A 30 -18.72 4.85 4.91
N LEU A 31 -17.40 4.89 5.04
CA LEU A 31 -16.55 3.69 4.96
C LEU A 31 -16.25 3.08 6.33
N ASP A 32 -16.81 3.64 7.41
CA ASP A 32 -16.57 3.13 8.76
C ASP A 32 -16.87 1.63 8.84
N GLY A 33 -15.91 0.90 9.43
CA GLY A 33 -16.05 -0.55 9.57
C GLY A 33 -15.52 -1.34 8.39
N LEU A 34 -15.07 -0.66 7.33
CA LEU A 34 -14.50 -1.32 6.16
C LEU A 34 -13.00 -1.14 6.13
N LYS A 35 -12.32 -1.96 5.34
CA LYS A 35 -10.89 -1.83 5.13
C LYS A 35 -10.55 -1.99 3.66
N LEU A 36 -9.46 -1.35 3.26
CA LEU A 36 -8.91 -1.48 1.91
C LEU A 36 -7.61 -2.27 2.00
N ILE A 37 -7.54 -3.36 1.27
CA ILE A 37 -6.37 -4.27 1.27
C ILE A 37 -5.64 -4.15 -0.07
N GLY A 38 -4.45 -4.73 -0.12
CA GLY A 38 -3.71 -4.81 -1.38
C GLY A 38 -2.47 -3.92 -1.44
N PHE A 39 -2.17 -3.19 -0.35
CA PHE A 39 -0.92 -2.45 -0.28
C PHE A 39 0.20 -3.38 0.15
N ALA A 40 1.41 -3.12 -0.34
CA ALA A 40 2.58 -3.88 0.06
C ALA A 40 3.77 -2.98 0.24
N VAL A 41 4.63 -3.34 1.20
CA VAL A 41 5.87 -2.64 1.45
C VAL A 41 7.00 -3.50 0.91
N TRP A 42 7.87 -2.90 0.10
CA TRP A 42 8.95 -3.59 -0.58
C TRP A 42 10.29 -2.97 -0.25
N GLU A 43 11.32 -3.80 -0.22
CA GLU A 43 12.70 -3.34 -0.12
C GLU A 43 13.17 -2.91 -1.50
N ARG A 44 13.84 -1.75 -1.58
CA ARG A 44 14.37 -1.29 -2.86
C ARG A 44 15.58 -2.13 -3.27
N ARG A 45 15.66 -2.44 -4.55
CA ARG A 45 16.76 -3.24 -5.09
C ARG A 45 18.09 -2.53 -5.01
N THR A 46 18.08 -1.20 -5.22
CA THR A 46 19.31 -0.42 -5.25
C THR A 46 19.23 0.63 -4.16
N GLY A 47 20.29 0.70 -3.35
CA GLY A 47 20.37 1.67 -2.29
C GLY A 47 19.53 1.31 -1.08
N ASN A 48 19.41 2.26 -0.18
CA ASN A 48 18.62 2.10 1.04
C ASN A 48 17.22 2.63 0.81
N GLY A 49 16.26 2.02 1.47
CA GLY A 49 14.92 2.53 1.47
C GLY A 49 13.89 1.47 1.15
N ARG A 50 12.65 1.91 1.19
CA ARG A 50 11.49 1.05 1.00
C ARG A 50 10.54 1.70 0.02
N ASN A 51 9.72 0.89 -0.61
CA ASN A 51 8.72 1.36 -1.56
C ASN A 51 7.37 0.75 -1.20
N VAL A 52 6.30 1.43 -1.57
CA VAL A 52 4.94 0.96 -1.35
C VAL A 52 4.26 0.80 -2.69
N THR A 53 3.65 -0.37 -2.89
CA THR A 53 2.79 -0.59 -4.06
C THR A 53 1.34 -0.51 -3.61
N PHE A 54 0.53 0.13 -4.44
CA PHE A 54 -0.89 0.34 -4.18
C PHE A 54 -1.71 -0.78 -4.81
N PRO A 55 -2.92 -1.03 -4.32
CA PRO A 55 -3.77 -2.04 -4.93
C PRO A 55 -4.09 -1.67 -6.38
N ALA A 56 -3.99 -2.67 -7.25
CA ALA A 56 -4.22 -2.48 -8.68
C ALA A 56 -4.95 -3.68 -9.22
N ARG A 57 -5.69 -3.45 -10.30
CA ARG A 57 -6.36 -4.51 -11.01
C ARG A 57 -5.61 -4.79 -12.29
N GLN A 58 -5.36 -6.06 -12.55
CA GLN A 58 -4.70 -6.50 -13.78
C GLN A 58 -5.76 -6.92 -14.80
N TYR A 59 -5.47 -6.65 -16.06
CA TYR A 59 -6.36 -7.02 -17.15
C TYR A 59 -5.52 -7.27 -18.41
N SER A 60 -6.11 -7.96 -19.37
CA SER A 60 -5.44 -8.26 -20.64
C SER A 60 -6.15 -7.55 -21.79
N VAL A 61 -5.35 -6.94 -22.67
CA VAL A 61 -5.85 -6.35 -23.90
C VAL A 61 -4.96 -6.85 -25.04
N ASN A 62 -5.53 -7.57 -25.98
CA ASN A 62 -4.81 -8.11 -27.13
C ASN A 62 -3.57 -8.92 -26.73
N GLY A 63 -3.69 -9.71 -25.63
CA GLY A 63 -2.61 -10.53 -25.16
C GLY A 63 -1.60 -9.81 -24.29
N GLU A 64 -1.71 -8.50 -24.14
CA GLU A 64 -0.82 -7.75 -23.26
C GLU A 64 -1.43 -7.61 -21.87
N ARG A 65 -0.60 -7.79 -20.87
CA ARG A 65 -1.01 -7.57 -19.48
C ARG A 65 -0.84 -6.11 -19.12
N ARG A 66 -1.90 -5.53 -18.56
CA ARG A 66 -1.89 -4.15 -18.10
C ARG A 66 -2.47 -4.10 -16.69
N SER A 67 -2.18 -3.03 -15.99
CA SER A 67 -2.74 -2.82 -14.67
C SER A 67 -3.17 -1.37 -14.50
N PHE A 68 -4.13 -1.15 -13.60
CA PHE A 68 -4.50 0.21 -13.22
C PHE A 68 -4.72 0.25 -11.71
N ALA A 69 -4.32 1.36 -11.12
CA ALA A 69 -4.46 1.55 -9.69
C ALA A 69 -5.93 1.69 -9.30
N LEU A 70 -6.32 1.02 -8.22
CA LEU A 70 -7.68 1.11 -7.70
C LEU A 70 -7.87 2.33 -6.80
N LEU A 71 -6.80 2.74 -6.12
CA LEU A 71 -6.83 3.94 -5.29
C LEU A 71 -6.07 5.04 -6.03
N ARG A 72 -6.80 6.04 -6.49
CA ARG A 72 -6.25 7.11 -7.31
C ARG A 72 -6.69 8.46 -6.79
N PRO A 73 -5.90 9.52 -7.03
CA PRO A 73 -6.35 10.88 -6.67
C PRO A 73 -7.61 11.24 -7.45
N ALA A 74 -8.61 11.74 -6.75
CA ALA A 74 -9.88 12.07 -7.39
C ALA A 74 -9.75 13.25 -8.34
N ASN A 75 -8.80 14.14 -8.09
CA ASN A 75 -8.62 15.37 -8.87
C ASN A 75 -7.28 15.44 -9.59
N GLY A 76 -6.58 14.31 -9.70
CA GLY A 76 -5.29 14.27 -10.35
C GLY A 76 -4.12 14.76 -9.51
N ASP A 77 -4.36 15.13 -8.25
CA ASP A 77 -3.30 15.62 -7.36
C ASP A 77 -2.65 14.43 -6.66
N ILE A 78 -1.39 14.15 -6.99
CA ILE A 78 -0.68 13.00 -6.44
C ILE A 78 -0.35 13.14 -4.95
N SER A 79 -0.50 14.33 -4.36
CA SER A 79 -0.19 14.51 -2.95
C SER A 79 -1.03 13.62 -2.05
N ALA A 80 -2.26 13.30 -2.45
CA ALA A 80 -3.10 12.38 -1.69
C ALA A 80 -2.51 10.97 -1.64
N GLN A 81 -1.95 10.49 -2.77
CA GLN A 81 -1.27 9.20 -2.79
C GLN A 81 0.01 9.22 -1.97
N GLU A 82 0.76 10.31 -2.05
CA GLU A 82 1.99 10.42 -1.28
C GLU A 82 1.73 10.40 0.22
N ALA A 83 0.65 11.03 0.67
CA ALA A 83 0.27 11.01 2.08
C ALA A 83 -0.01 9.58 2.56
N ILE A 84 -0.69 8.78 1.75
CA ILE A 84 -0.97 7.39 2.09
C ILE A 84 0.32 6.57 2.10
N ARG A 85 1.19 6.77 1.11
CA ARG A 85 2.49 6.09 1.08
C ARG A 85 3.30 6.38 2.34
N ASP A 86 3.38 7.66 2.70
CA ASP A 86 4.15 8.07 3.86
C ASP A 86 3.57 7.49 5.15
N ALA A 87 2.25 7.44 5.26
CA ALA A 87 1.59 6.86 6.43
C ALA A 87 1.90 5.36 6.55
N ILE A 88 1.91 4.64 5.43
CA ILE A 88 2.22 3.21 5.43
C ILE A 88 3.69 2.99 5.81
N LEU A 89 4.60 3.77 5.24
CA LEU A 89 6.01 3.64 5.55
C LEU A 89 6.30 3.97 7.01
N GLU A 90 5.64 4.97 7.55
CA GLU A 90 5.78 5.33 8.97
C GLU A 90 5.26 4.20 9.86
N ALA A 91 4.10 3.66 9.55
CA ALA A 91 3.54 2.56 10.33
C ALA A 91 4.45 1.33 10.30
N TYR A 92 5.03 1.04 9.14
CA TYR A 92 5.97 -0.07 9.03
C TYR A 92 7.22 0.17 9.88
N SER A 93 7.77 1.37 9.82
CA SER A 93 8.96 1.71 10.60
C SER A 93 8.71 1.56 12.09
N ARG A 94 7.57 2.01 12.58
CA ARG A 94 7.22 1.87 13.98
C ARG A 94 7.15 0.41 14.41
N GLN A 95 6.60 -0.44 13.57
CA GLN A 95 6.45 -1.86 13.90
C GLN A 95 7.80 -2.56 13.94
N VAL A 96 8.70 -2.22 13.03
CA VAL A 96 10.02 -2.83 12.96
C VAL A 96 10.90 -2.38 14.13
N GLU A 97 10.73 -1.14 14.57
CA GLU A 97 11.56 -0.54 15.63
C GLU A 97 11.05 -0.83 17.03
N SER A 98 9.87 -1.36 17.17
CA SER A 98 9.28 -1.63 18.49
C SER A 98 9.65 -3.00 19.05
#